data_ba72b0582897519de9439115a078ff61
#
_entry.id   ba72b0582897519de9439115a078ff61
#
_cell.length_a   1.000
_cell.length_b   1.000
_cell.length_c   1.000
_cell.angle_alpha   90.00
_cell.angle_beta   90.00
_cell.angle_gamma   90.00
#
_symmetry.space_group_name_H-M   'P 1'
#
loop_
_entity.id
_entity.type
_entity.pdbx_description
1 polymer ?
#
loop_
_entity_poly.entity_id
_entity_poly.type
_entity_poly.pdbx_seq_one_letter_code
_entity_poly.pdbx_strand_id
1 'polypeptide(L)'
;VFHVSLAEHIQATLSESDRRLHDKGFCGHSSLRGVSSAMLNSWNQIIVNLLREIYTNIERYADKSEYSVIVTFSNNAVDIVQVNKCRQKSRRCVTLGVRKGLSIYSRLISGQGGFIRYEKDGEEWSFYCMLPLLT
;
A
#
# COMPACT_ATOMS: atom_id res chain seq x y z
N VAL A 1 10.29 -7.51 -26.67
CA VAL A 1 10.05 -7.80 -25.27
C VAL A 1 10.27 -6.54 -24.44
N PHE A 2 9.24 -6.13 -23.76
CA PHE A 2 9.31 -4.93 -22.92
C PHE A 2 9.62 -5.34 -21.49
N HIS A 3 10.72 -4.80 -20.96
CA HIS A 3 11.08 -4.98 -19.57
C HIS A 3 10.59 -3.77 -18.79
N VAL A 4 9.62 -3.98 -17.90
CA VAL A 4 9.08 -2.91 -17.09
C VAL A 4 9.79 -2.90 -15.74
N SER A 5 10.36 -1.76 -15.39
CA SER A 5 10.94 -1.55 -14.07
C SER A 5 9.84 -1.55 -13.01
N LEU A 6 10.05 -2.29 -11.93
CA LEU A 6 9.13 -2.30 -10.80
C LEU A 6 8.97 -0.90 -10.21
N ALA A 7 10.08 -0.18 -10.05
CA ALA A 7 10.06 1.18 -9.49
C ALA A 7 9.21 2.13 -10.33
N GLU A 8 9.35 2.08 -11.65
CA GLU A 8 8.55 2.91 -12.56
C GLU A 8 7.07 2.57 -12.45
N HIS A 9 6.75 1.30 -12.35
CA HIS A 9 5.36 0.85 -12.26
C HIS A 9 4.74 1.27 -10.92
N ILE A 10 5.49 1.14 -9.83
CA ILE A 10 5.05 1.62 -8.51
C ILE A 10 4.81 3.12 -8.55
N GLN A 11 5.74 3.89 -9.11
CA GLN A 11 5.60 5.34 -9.19
C GLN A 11 4.35 5.75 -9.98
N ALA A 12 4.09 5.08 -11.09
CA ALA A 12 2.90 5.34 -11.90
C ALA A 12 1.62 5.03 -11.12
N THR A 13 1.62 3.92 -10.39
CA THR A 13 0.47 3.51 -9.56
C THR A 13 0.20 4.52 -8.45
N LEU A 14 1.24 4.98 -7.77
CA LEU A 14 1.11 6.00 -6.72
C LEU A 14 0.55 7.30 -7.27
N SER A 15 1.11 7.78 -8.37
CA SER A 15 0.69 9.04 -8.99
C SER A 15 -0.76 9.01 -9.45
N GLU A 16 -1.16 7.94 -10.11
CA GLU A 16 -2.54 7.76 -10.58
C GLU A 16 -3.52 7.67 -9.41
N SER A 17 -3.16 6.92 -8.38
CA SER A 17 -4.01 6.73 -7.20
C SER A 17 -4.17 8.03 -6.40
N ASP A 18 -3.07 8.78 -6.21
CA ASP A 18 -3.13 10.08 -5.54
C ASP A 18 -4.01 11.06 -6.31
N ARG A 19 -3.87 11.11 -7.63
CA ARG A 19 -4.70 11.98 -8.45
C ARG A 19 -6.19 11.65 -8.28
N ARG A 20 -6.53 10.36 -8.31
CA ARG A 20 -7.92 9.93 -8.14
C ARG A 20 -8.47 10.33 -6.79
N LEU A 21 -7.69 10.16 -5.73
CA LEU A 21 -8.13 10.56 -4.38
C LEU A 21 -8.24 12.06 -4.24
N HIS A 22 -7.30 12.82 -4.81
CA HIS A 22 -7.35 14.29 -4.79
C HIS A 22 -8.61 14.79 -5.52
N ASP A 23 -8.96 14.18 -6.64
CA ASP A 23 -10.19 14.53 -7.37
C ASP A 23 -11.45 14.26 -6.55
N LYS A 24 -11.38 13.35 -5.60
CA LYS A 24 -12.49 13.03 -4.68
C LYS A 24 -12.44 13.84 -3.38
N GLY A 25 -11.52 14.77 -3.27
CA GLY A 25 -11.42 15.67 -2.13
C GLY A 25 -10.53 15.18 -0.99
N PHE A 26 -9.83 14.06 -1.15
CA PHE A 26 -8.87 13.61 -0.17
C PHE A 26 -7.61 14.46 -0.24
N CYS A 27 -7.00 14.73 0.93
CA CYS A 27 -5.73 15.41 1.03
C CYS A 27 -4.68 14.39 1.45
N GLY A 28 -3.61 14.27 0.69
CA GLY A 28 -2.56 13.34 1.02
C GLY A 28 -1.54 13.23 -0.09
N HIS A 29 -0.53 12.43 0.18
CA HIS A 29 0.58 12.29 -0.75
C HIS A 29 1.27 10.95 -0.56
N SER A 30 2.04 10.56 -1.56
CA SER A 30 2.89 9.39 -1.50
C SER A 30 4.32 9.76 -1.84
N SER A 31 5.24 8.88 -1.48
CA SER A 31 6.63 9.00 -1.91
C SER A 31 7.22 7.62 -2.15
N LEU A 32 8.11 7.55 -3.12
CA LEU A 32 8.91 6.37 -3.41
C LEU A 32 10.37 6.70 -3.08
N ARG A 33 10.98 5.92 -2.21
CA ARG A 33 12.34 6.16 -1.71
C ARG A 33 13.24 4.96 -2.03
N GLY A 34 14.52 5.27 -2.20
CA GLY A 34 15.51 4.24 -2.50
C GLY A 34 15.56 3.89 -3.98
N VAL A 35 16.44 2.98 -4.30
CA VAL A 35 16.70 2.57 -5.68
C VAL A 35 16.62 1.04 -5.77
N SER A 36 16.03 0.57 -6.86
CA SER A 36 15.98 -0.86 -7.15
C SER A 36 16.10 -1.09 -8.65
N SER A 37 16.84 -2.11 -9.04
CA SER A 37 16.89 -2.58 -10.41
C SER A 37 15.88 -3.70 -10.69
N ALA A 38 15.04 -4.03 -9.72
CA ALA A 38 14.06 -5.11 -9.85
C ALA A 38 13.11 -4.85 -11.03
N MET A 39 12.81 -5.92 -11.76
CA MET A 39 11.86 -5.87 -12.87
C MET A 39 10.49 -6.34 -12.40
N LEU A 40 9.47 -5.93 -13.11
CA LEU A 40 8.12 -6.41 -12.85
C LEU A 40 8.01 -7.86 -13.31
N ASN A 41 7.80 -8.76 -12.37
CA ASN A 41 7.57 -10.18 -12.62
C ASN A 41 6.30 -10.62 -11.90
N SER A 42 5.93 -11.89 -12.01
CA SER A 42 4.67 -12.38 -11.44
C SER A 42 4.60 -12.21 -9.92
N TRP A 43 5.71 -12.36 -9.20
CA TRP A 43 5.73 -12.12 -7.76
C TRP A 43 5.68 -10.63 -7.44
N ASN A 44 6.53 -9.83 -8.11
CA ASN A 44 6.63 -8.40 -7.81
C ASN A 44 5.33 -7.64 -8.16
N GLN A 45 4.50 -8.21 -9.04
CA GLN A 45 3.17 -7.67 -9.33
C GLN A 45 2.27 -7.60 -8.09
N ILE A 46 2.50 -8.47 -7.12
CA ILE A 46 1.77 -8.44 -5.84
C ILE A 46 1.91 -7.10 -5.14
N ILE A 47 3.08 -6.48 -5.24
CA ILE A 47 3.34 -5.18 -4.61
C ILE A 47 2.39 -4.12 -5.20
N VAL A 48 2.26 -4.11 -6.50
CA VAL A 48 1.38 -3.17 -7.20
C VAL A 48 -0.08 -3.42 -6.83
N ASN A 49 -0.49 -4.68 -6.81
CA ASN A 49 -1.86 -5.05 -6.43
C ASN A 49 -2.16 -4.68 -4.98
N LEU A 50 -1.20 -4.89 -4.08
CA LEU A 50 -1.34 -4.51 -2.68
C LEU A 50 -1.46 -2.99 -2.52
N LEU A 51 -0.70 -2.21 -3.26
CA LEU A 51 -0.81 -0.75 -3.25
C LEU A 51 -2.21 -0.31 -3.69
N ARG A 52 -2.77 -0.91 -4.72
CA ARG A 52 -4.14 -0.63 -5.16
C ARG A 52 -5.16 -0.96 -4.07
N GLU A 53 -4.98 -2.07 -3.35
CA GLU A 53 -5.83 -2.43 -2.23
C GLU A 53 -5.72 -1.42 -1.09
N ILE A 54 -4.51 -0.96 -0.78
CA ILE A 54 -4.28 0.09 0.23
C ILE A 54 -5.05 1.36 -0.15
N TYR A 55 -4.94 1.82 -1.38
CA TYR A 55 -5.65 3.02 -1.84
C TYR A 55 -7.17 2.83 -1.86
N THR A 56 -7.64 1.63 -2.19
CA THR A 56 -9.08 1.30 -2.09
C THR A 56 -9.56 1.43 -0.65
N ASN A 57 -8.76 0.97 0.30
CA ASN A 57 -9.10 1.08 1.72
C ASN A 57 -9.09 2.53 2.20
N ILE A 58 -8.15 3.35 1.73
CA ILE A 58 -8.15 4.78 2.03
C ILE A 58 -9.46 5.41 1.54
N GLU A 59 -9.84 5.14 0.30
CA GLU A 59 -11.07 5.68 -0.27
C GLU A 59 -12.31 5.28 0.51
N ARG A 60 -12.38 4.03 0.96
CA ARG A 60 -13.54 3.49 1.67
C ARG A 60 -13.64 3.93 3.12
N TYR A 61 -12.52 4.04 3.83
CA TYR A 61 -12.53 4.13 5.28
C TYR A 61 -11.87 5.37 5.86
N ALA A 62 -10.98 6.03 5.13
CA ALA A 62 -10.32 7.23 5.62
C ALA A 62 -11.25 8.43 5.61
N ASP A 63 -11.08 9.35 6.56
CA ASP A 63 -11.67 10.66 6.42
C ASP A 63 -10.90 11.42 5.32
N LYS A 64 -11.42 12.59 4.91
CA LYS A 64 -10.78 13.34 3.81
C LYS A 64 -9.66 14.26 4.27
N SER A 65 -9.14 14.00 5.46
CA SER A 65 -7.94 14.68 5.94
C SER A 65 -6.69 14.06 5.30
N GLU A 66 -5.55 14.32 5.87
CA GLU A 66 -4.29 13.89 5.30
C GLU A 66 -4.07 12.38 5.40
N TYR A 67 -3.68 11.76 4.29
CA TYR A 67 -3.16 10.40 4.27
C TYR A 67 -1.71 10.42 3.77
N SER A 68 -0.95 9.39 4.11
CA SER A 68 0.38 9.22 3.53
C SER A 68 0.64 7.76 3.15
N VAL A 69 1.36 7.57 2.05
CA VAL A 69 1.83 6.26 1.59
C VAL A 69 3.30 6.41 1.25
N ILE A 70 4.16 5.68 1.95
CA ILE A 70 5.59 5.72 1.72
C ILE A 70 6.07 4.34 1.32
N VAL A 71 6.68 4.24 0.15
CA VAL A 71 7.26 3.00 -0.36
C VAL A 71 8.77 3.17 -0.39
N THR A 72 9.49 2.26 0.26
CA THR A 72 10.94 2.33 0.36
C THR A 72 11.57 1.05 -0.15
N PHE A 73 12.46 1.18 -1.13
CA PHE A 73 13.30 0.06 -1.54
C PHE A 73 14.50 -0.04 -0.62
N SER A 74 14.81 -1.24 -0.19
CA SER A 74 16.02 -1.58 0.52
C SER A 74 16.63 -2.83 -0.12
N ASN A 75 17.71 -3.37 0.43
CA ASN A 75 18.38 -4.53 -0.15
C ASN A 75 17.41 -5.70 -0.33
N ASN A 76 17.04 -5.99 -1.57
CA ASN A 76 16.16 -7.11 -1.94
C ASN A 76 14.79 -7.12 -1.27
N ALA A 77 14.33 -5.95 -0.79
CA ALA A 77 13.01 -5.84 -0.16
C ALA A 77 12.36 -4.49 -0.48
N VAL A 78 11.06 -4.44 -0.31
CA VAL A 78 10.30 -3.19 -0.36
C VAL A 78 9.46 -3.08 0.89
N ASP A 79 9.47 -1.90 1.50
CA ASP A 79 8.64 -1.58 2.67
C ASP A 79 7.55 -0.62 2.25
N ILE A 80 6.35 -0.81 2.78
CA ILE A 80 5.23 0.10 2.57
C ILE A 80 4.72 0.53 3.94
N VAL A 81 4.63 1.85 4.15
CA VAL A 81 4.03 2.44 5.34
C VAL A 81 2.89 3.34 4.90
N GLN A 82 1.73 3.15 5.48
CA GLN A 82 0.55 3.93 5.15
C GLN A 82 -0.15 4.36 6.43
N VAL A 83 -0.54 5.63 6.52
CA VAL A 83 -1.21 6.20 7.68
C VAL A 83 -2.35 7.10 7.21
N ASN A 84 -3.47 7.03 7.90
CA ASN A 84 -4.60 7.94 7.69
C ASN A 84 -5.47 7.99 8.95
N LYS A 85 -6.33 9.01 9.01
CA LYS A 85 -7.42 9.01 9.98
C LYS A 85 -8.63 8.32 9.40
N CYS A 86 -9.36 7.60 10.25
CA CYS A 86 -10.57 6.87 9.85
C CYS A 86 -11.82 7.73 10.04
N ARG A 87 -12.84 7.50 9.23
CA ARG A 87 -14.17 8.06 9.45
C ARG A 87 -14.75 7.48 10.74
N GLN A 88 -15.33 8.31 11.59
CA GLN A 88 -15.86 7.88 12.88
C GLN A 88 -16.94 6.80 12.75
N LYS A 89 -17.79 6.89 11.73
CA LYS A 89 -18.90 5.96 11.49
C LYS A 89 -18.46 4.57 11.02
N SER A 90 -17.18 4.41 10.67
CA SER A 90 -16.67 3.18 10.04
C SER A 90 -15.81 2.33 10.95
N ARG A 91 -15.77 2.59 12.26
CA ARG A 91 -14.84 1.94 13.19
C ARG A 91 -14.83 0.42 13.12
N ARG A 92 -16.02 -0.18 13.11
CA ARG A 92 -16.16 -1.64 13.05
C ARG A 92 -15.88 -2.18 11.65
N CYS A 93 -16.38 -1.48 10.64
CA CYS A 93 -16.26 -1.89 9.24
C CYS A 93 -14.83 -1.79 8.74
N VAL A 94 -14.03 -0.84 9.25
CA VAL A 94 -12.62 -0.68 8.85
C VAL A 94 -11.85 -1.97 9.13
N THR A 95 -11.88 -2.46 10.37
CA THR A 95 -11.08 -3.64 10.76
C THR A 95 -11.52 -4.89 10.01
N LEU A 96 -12.82 -5.12 9.88
CA LEU A 96 -13.34 -6.30 9.19
C LEU A 96 -13.12 -6.23 7.67
N GLY A 97 -13.41 -5.08 7.07
CA GLY A 97 -13.23 -4.90 5.63
C GLY A 97 -11.78 -4.99 5.20
N VAL A 98 -10.88 -4.36 5.94
CA VAL A 98 -9.44 -4.42 5.68
C VAL A 98 -8.91 -5.82 5.88
N ARG A 99 -9.33 -6.51 6.94
CA ARG A 99 -8.92 -7.89 7.19
C ARG A 99 -9.33 -8.81 6.05
N LYS A 100 -10.54 -8.65 5.51
CA LYS A 100 -11.00 -9.41 4.35
C LYS A 100 -10.14 -9.15 3.12
N GLY A 101 -9.88 -7.89 2.80
CA GLY A 101 -9.10 -7.50 1.63
C GLY A 101 -7.63 -7.88 1.71
N LEU A 102 -7.06 -7.90 2.92
CA LEU A 102 -5.64 -8.16 3.13
C LEU A 102 -5.30 -9.62 3.45
N SER A 103 -6.29 -10.46 3.74
CA SER A 103 -6.03 -11.83 4.21
C SER A 103 -5.21 -12.66 3.22
N ILE A 104 -5.51 -12.56 1.93
CA ILE A 104 -4.78 -13.30 0.91
C ILE A 104 -3.36 -12.79 0.75
N TYR A 105 -3.17 -11.46 0.81
CA TYR A 105 -1.85 -10.85 0.73
C TYR A 105 -0.98 -11.23 1.92
N SER A 106 -1.57 -11.19 3.11
CA SER A 106 -0.86 -11.56 4.35
C SER A 106 -0.32 -12.98 4.26
N ARG A 107 -1.12 -13.91 3.76
CA ARG A 107 -0.72 -15.30 3.60
C ARG A 107 0.39 -15.47 2.57
N LEU A 108 0.25 -14.84 1.41
CA LEU A 108 1.23 -14.94 0.33
C LEU A 108 2.57 -14.32 0.74
N ILE A 109 2.53 -13.17 1.38
CA ILE A 109 3.72 -12.43 1.80
C ILE A 109 4.45 -13.17 2.93
N SER A 110 3.70 -13.70 3.91
CA SER A 110 4.30 -14.50 4.98
C SER A 110 4.99 -15.74 4.45
N GLY A 111 4.42 -16.36 3.43
CA GLY A 111 5.01 -17.55 2.79
C GLY A 111 6.34 -17.27 2.12
N GLN A 112 6.66 -16.02 1.82
CA GLN A 112 7.92 -15.62 1.19
C GLN A 112 8.85 -14.88 2.14
N GLY A 113 8.56 -14.92 3.44
CA GLY A 113 9.43 -14.30 4.45
C GLY A 113 9.16 -12.84 4.74
N GLY A 114 8.09 -12.30 4.21
CA GLY A 114 7.64 -10.95 4.52
C GLY A 114 6.55 -10.93 5.58
N PHE A 115 5.98 -9.78 5.82
CA PHE A 115 4.87 -9.66 6.77
C PHE A 115 4.04 -8.42 6.50
N ILE A 116 2.80 -8.46 7.02
CA ILE A 116 1.87 -7.33 7.03
C ILE A 116 1.46 -7.11 8.49
N ARG A 117 1.46 -5.85 8.91
CA ARG A 117 0.94 -5.41 10.20
C ARG A 117 0.03 -4.22 9.99
N TYR A 118 -1.06 -4.16 10.74
CA TYR A 118 -1.90 -2.98 10.75
C TYR A 118 -2.49 -2.81 12.16
N GLU A 119 -2.71 -1.54 12.50
CA GLU A 119 -3.23 -1.17 13.81
C GLU A 119 -4.15 0.03 13.67
N LYS A 120 -5.19 0.03 14.47
CA LYS A 120 -6.05 1.19 14.63
C LYS A 120 -5.97 1.66 16.07
N ASP A 121 -5.46 2.87 16.28
CA ASP A 121 -5.32 3.51 17.59
C ASP A 121 -6.18 4.77 17.58
N GLY A 122 -7.34 4.70 18.26
CA GLY A 122 -8.32 5.78 18.20
C GLY A 122 -8.83 5.96 16.78
N GLU A 123 -8.62 7.13 16.22
CA GLU A 123 -9.01 7.45 14.83
C GLU A 123 -7.89 7.20 13.84
N GLU A 124 -6.69 6.92 14.31
CA GLU A 124 -5.54 6.73 13.43
C GLU A 124 -5.40 5.28 13.01
N TRP A 125 -5.28 5.10 11.70
CA TRP A 125 -4.98 3.82 11.07
C TRP A 125 -3.53 3.83 10.59
N SER A 126 -2.80 2.78 10.92
CA SER A 126 -1.45 2.58 10.40
C SER A 126 -1.29 1.19 9.81
N PHE A 127 -0.57 1.12 8.71
CA PHE A 127 -0.30 -0.11 7.98
C PHE A 127 1.20 -0.17 7.68
N TYR A 128 1.79 -1.32 7.90
CA TYR A 128 3.18 -1.57 7.59
C TYR A 128 3.34 -2.95 6.97
N CYS A 129 4.08 -3.03 5.88
CA CYS A 129 4.44 -4.32 5.33
C CYS A 129 5.87 -4.32 4.79
N MET A 130 6.46 -5.49 4.80
CA MET A 130 7.75 -5.76 4.20
C MET A 130 7.58 -6.92 3.24
N LEU A 131 8.02 -6.74 2.00
CA LEU A 131 7.95 -7.77 0.97
C LEU A 131 9.34 -8.02 0.41
N PRO A 132 9.82 -9.27 0.45
CA PRO A 132 11.05 -9.59 -0.25
C PRO A 132 10.85 -9.45 -1.76
N LEU A 133 11.88 -8.97 -2.44
CA LEU A 133 11.89 -8.88 -3.89
C LEU A 133 12.45 -10.17 -4.46
N LEU A 134 11.80 -10.70 -5.48
CA LEU A 134 12.29 -11.88 -6.19
C LEU A 134 12.88 -11.44 -7.53
N THR A 135 14.04 -11.95 -7.82
CA THR A 135 14.76 -11.67 -9.07
C THR A 135 14.46 -12.68 -10.15
#